data_85b4af0a80a8618ca7f80318c4285918
#
_entry.id   85b4af0a80a8618ca7f80318c4285918
#
_cell.length_a   1.000
_cell.length_b   1.000
_cell.length_c   1.000
_cell.angle_alpha   90.00
_cell.angle_beta   90.00
_cell.angle_gamma   90.00
#
_symmetry.space_group_name_H-M   'P 1'
#
loop_
_entity.id
_entity.type
_entity.pdbx_description
1 polymer ?
#
loop_
_entity_poly.entity_id
_entity_poly.type
_entity_poly.pdbx_seq_one_letter_code
_entity_poly.pdbx_strand_id
1 'polypeptide(L)'
;MHAKASERGREAFLRRYELLFGNRFPGLAAALEGPPDSLDYSERLIRPYRMDRASVLAARFLPLPEEGRVLDACAAPGGKTLVLASRMADLPGVALTANELSAERRRRLKAVLTDHLPPDLAARVAVTGFDAAARAGRERDAWEAILLDAPCSSERHVLASPAHMALWSEARVRNLAARQWSLLSAAFLLLKPGGTLVYSTCALSPEENDGVTSRLVSKYGGRALFEPVTDRETGPEDPPFERTRFGILVLPDVARGAGPMYICRVRKV
;
A
#
# COMPACT_ATOMS: atom_id res chain seq x y z
N MET A 1 -22.41 -9.05 -25.05
CA MET A 1 -20.93 -8.96 -25.13
C MET A 1 -20.25 -8.92 -23.75
N HIS A 2 -20.75 -8.14 -22.78
CA HIS A 2 -20.11 -8.02 -21.43
C HIS A 2 -20.08 -9.35 -20.63
N ALA A 3 -21.14 -10.17 -20.65
CA ALA A 3 -21.19 -11.43 -19.92
C ALA A 3 -20.08 -12.41 -20.36
N LYS A 4 -19.91 -12.61 -21.68
CA LYS A 4 -18.83 -13.48 -22.23
C LYS A 4 -17.42 -12.97 -21.94
N ALA A 5 -17.22 -11.63 -21.89
CA ALA A 5 -15.93 -11.06 -21.54
C ALA A 5 -15.62 -11.25 -20.04
N SER A 6 -16.62 -11.12 -19.18
CA SER A 6 -16.49 -11.39 -17.73
C SER A 6 -16.20 -12.87 -17.44
N GLU A 7 -16.83 -13.78 -18.18
CA GLU A 7 -16.62 -15.22 -18.01
C GLU A 7 -15.19 -15.62 -18.43
N ARG A 8 -14.69 -15.15 -19.58
CA ARG A 8 -13.29 -15.36 -20.00
C ARG A 8 -12.28 -14.74 -19.03
N GLY A 9 -12.59 -13.56 -18.52
CA GLY A 9 -11.75 -12.91 -17.50
C GLY A 9 -11.68 -13.74 -16.22
N ARG A 10 -12.81 -14.29 -15.77
CA ARG A 10 -12.89 -15.15 -14.59
C ARG A 10 -12.11 -16.46 -14.78
N GLU A 11 -12.25 -17.14 -15.90
CA GLU A 11 -11.48 -18.36 -16.18
C GLU A 11 -9.97 -18.09 -16.18
N ALA A 12 -9.52 -17.03 -16.85
CA ALA A 12 -8.11 -16.66 -16.89
C ALA A 12 -7.58 -16.27 -15.49
N PHE A 13 -8.38 -15.55 -14.70
CA PHE A 13 -8.08 -15.20 -13.32
C PHE A 13 -7.90 -16.45 -12.47
N LEU A 14 -8.89 -17.33 -12.43
CA LEU A 14 -8.86 -18.56 -11.62
C LEU A 14 -7.65 -19.42 -12.00
N ARG A 15 -7.47 -19.71 -13.30
CA ARG A 15 -6.34 -20.50 -13.79
C ARG A 15 -4.99 -19.93 -13.35
N ARG A 16 -4.81 -18.61 -13.41
CA ARG A 16 -3.56 -17.97 -13.01
C ARG A 16 -3.28 -18.17 -11.54
N TYR A 17 -4.26 -17.90 -10.68
CA TYR A 17 -4.05 -17.99 -9.24
C TYR A 17 -4.04 -19.42 -8.71
N GLU A 18 -4.71 -20.36 -9.38
CA GLU A 18 -4.54 -21.80 -9.16
C GLU A 18 -3.10 -22.26 -9.47
N LEU A 19 -2.49 -21.76 -10.54
CA LEU A 19 -1.08 -22.03 -10.85
C LEU A 19 -0.13 -21.44 -9.82
N LEU A 20 -0.44 -20.28 -9.25
CA LEU A 20 0.42 -19.59 -8.26
C LEU A 20 0.30 -20.19 -6.85
N PHE A 21 -0.90 -20.57 -6.44
CA PHE A 21 -1.19 -21.00 -5.05
C PHE A 21 -1.52 -22.48 -4.92
N GLY A 22 -1.68 -23.20 -6.03
CA GLY A 22 -1.98 -24.64 -6.03
C GLY A 22 -3.21 -24.99 -5.21
N ASN A 23 -3.12 -26.03 -4.41
CA ASN A 23 -4.20 -26.52 -3.54
C ASN A 23 -4.68 -25.53 -2.50
N ARG A 24 -3.95 -24.45 -2.24
CA ARG A 24 -4.34 -23.38 -1.32
C ARG A 24 -5.37 -22.43 -1.93
N PHE A 25 -5.36 -22.29 -3.26
CA PHE A 25 -6.14 -21.26 -3.93
C PHE A 25 -7.65 -21.30 -3.65
N PRO A 26 -8.33 -22.45 -3.58
CA PRO A 26 -9.75 -22.50 -3.26
C PRO A 26 -10.09 -21.84 -1.90
N GLY A 27 -9.28 -22.11 -0.87
CA GLY A 27 -9.44 -21.49 0.45
C GLY A 27 -9.15 -19.98 0.43
N LEU A 28 -8.10 -19.58 -0.29
CA LEU A 28 -7.75 -18.18 -0.47
C LEU A 28 -8.82 -17.41 -1.24
N ALA A 29 -9.37 -17.98 -2.32
CA ALA A 29 -10.46 -17.39 -3.10
C ALA A 29 -11.72 -17.19 -2.24
N ALA A 30 -12.11 -18.19 -1.46
CA ALA A 30 -13.24 -18.11 -0.54
C ALA A 30 -13.03 -17.00 0.51
N ALA A 31 -11.82 -16.86 1.06
CA ALA A 31 -11.47 -15.80 2.00
C ALA A 31 -11.46 -14.40 1.36
N LEU A 32 -11.10 -14.28 0.08
CA LEU A 32 -11.17 -13.03 -0.68
C LEU A 32 -12.62 -12.59 -0.97
N GLU A 33 -13.50 -13.55 -1.25
CA GLU A 33 -14.94 -13.30 -1.46
C GLU A 33 -15.69 -13.05 -0.14
N GLY A 34 -15.14 -13.53 0.97
CA GLY A 34 -15.68 -13.33 2.30
C GLY A 34 -15.52 -11.91 2.84
N PRO A 35 -16.09 -11.61 4.02
CA PRO A 35 -15.96 -10.31 4.66
C PRO A 35 -14.50 -10.00 5.00
N PRO A 36 -14.03 -8.76 4.75
CA PRO A 36 -12.69 -8.37 5.17
C PRO A 36 -12.62 -8.23 6.70
N ASP A 37 -11.49 -8.60 7.32
CA ASP A 37 -11.21 -8.24 8.70
C ASP A 37 -10.86 -6.75 8.77
N SER A 38 -11.84 -5.96 9.18
CA SER A 38 -11.74 -4.52 9.30
C SER A 38 -11.86 -4.10 10.76
N LEU A 39 -11.17 -3.04 11.12
CA LEU A 39 -11.30 -2.40 12.43
C LEU A 39 -11.77 -0.94 12.25
N ASP A 40 -12.35 -0.41 13.30
CA ASP A 40 -12.68 0.99 13.42
C ASP A 40 -11.49 1.70 14.09
N TYR A 41 -10.53 2.15 13.24
CA TYR A 41 -9.33 2.85 13.70
C TYR A 41 -9.71 4.21 14.31
N SER A 42 -9.33 4.44 15.56
CA SER A 42 -9.77 5.62 16.33
C SER A 42 -8.63 6.39 17.03
N GLU A 43 -7.38 5.92 16.93
CA GLU A 43 -6.25 6.56 17.59
C GLU A 43 -6.11 8.02 17.17
N ARG A 44 -6.24 8.96 18.13
CA ARG A 44 -6.12 10.40 17.89
C ARG A 44 -7.05 10.96 16.80
N LEU A 45 -8.15 10.25 16.48
CA LEU A 45 -9.17 10.70 15.53
C LEU A 45 -10.40 11.25 16.26
N ILE A 46 -11.07 12.24 15.66
CA ILE A 46 -12.36 12.75 16.17
C ILE A 46 -13.52 11.80 15.87
N ARG A 47 -13.36 10.94 14.87
CA ARG A 47 -14.29 9.85 14.54
C ARG A 47 -13.51 8.62 14.10
N PRO A 48 -13.94 7.41 14.47
CA PRO A 48 -13.34 6.18 13.98
C PRO A 48 -13.43 6.08 12.45
N TYR A 49 -12.39 5.53 11.83
CA TYR A 49 -12.35 5.23 10.40
C TYR A 49 -12.24 3.73 10.17
N ARG A 50 -13.22 3.16 9.45
CA ARG A 50 -13.24 1.73 9.18
C ARG A 50 -12.26 1.39 8.06
N MET A 51 -11.29 0.51 8.35
CA MET A 51 -10.29 0.08 7.39
C MET A 51 -9.81 -1.35 7.67
N ASP A 52 -9.22 -1.98 6.67
CA ASP A 52 -8.61 -3.31 6.77
C ASP A 52 -7.41 -3.29 7.75
N ARG A 53 -7.29 -4.29 8.63
CA ARG A 53 -6.18 -4.41 9.60
C ARG A 53 -4.81 -4.44 8.92
N ALA A 54 -4.67 -5.12 7.80
CA ALA A 54 -3.39 -5.15 7.07
C ALA A 54 -3.00 -3.78 6.52
N SER A 55 -3.98 -2.91 6.21
CA SER A 55 -3.73 -1.52 5.81
C SER A 55 -3.17 -0.68 6.96
N VAL A 56 -3.64 -0.90 8.19
CA VAL A 56 -3.05 -0.26 9.39
C VAL A 56 -1.60 -0.69 9.56
N LEU A 57 -1.33 -1.98 9.41
CA LEU A 57 0.01 -2.55 9.55
C LEU A 57 0.99 -1.92 8.55
N ALA A 58 0.58 -1.76 7.28
CA ALA A 58 1.42 -1.13 6.26
C ALA A 58 1.84 0.31 6.64
N ALA A 59 0.94 1.11 7.19
CA ALA A 59 1.25 2.46 7.65
C ALA A 59 2.09 2.47 8.95
N ARG A 60 1.88 1.50 9.85
CA ARG A 60 2.64 1.38 11.10
C ARG A 60 4.11 1.00 10.86
N PHE A 61 4.39 0.21 9.84
CA PHE A 61 5.76 -0.22 9.53
C PHE A 61 6.62 0.86 8.89
N LEU A 62 6.08 2.04 8.59
CA LEU A 62 6.90 3.20 8.25
C LEU A 62 7.41 3.85 9.54
N PRO A 63 8.71 3.80 9.87
CA PRO A 63 9.28 4.58 10.96
C PRO A 63 9.10 6.07 10.66
N LEU A 64 8.54 6.82 11.59
CA LEU A 64 8.46 8.27 11.46
C LEU A 64 9.75 8.91 12.03
N PRO A 65 10.28 9.94 11.37
CA PRO A 65 11.41 10.70 11.88
C PRO A 65 10.99 11.55 13.11
N GLU A 66 11.93 12.02 13.89
CA GLU A 66 11.67 12.98 14.99
C GLU A 66 11.28 14.35 14.44
N GLU A 67 11.83 14.71 13.28
CA GLU A 67 11.52 15.93 12.52
C GLU A 67 11.66 15.71 11.02
N GLY A 68 11.02 16.56 10.22
CA GLY A 68 11.14 16.55 8.76
C GLY A 68 9.84 16.20 8.02
N ARG A 69 9.98 15.74 6.81
CA ARG A 69 8.88 15.57 5.85
C ARG A 69 8.56 14.10 5.61
N VAL A 70 7.29 13.74 5.78
CA VAL A 70 6.75 12.41 5.46
C VAL A 70 5.83 12.52 4.24
N LEU A 71 5.99 11.61 3.29
CA LEU A 71 5.15 11.53 2.10
C LEU A 71 4.30 10.26 2.12
N ASP A 72 2.99 10.41 2.00
CA ASP A 72 2.08 9.35 1.55
C ASP A 72 1.85 9.56 0.05
N ALA A 73 2.50 8.75 -0.79
CA ALA A 73 2.66 9.05 -2.21
C ALA A 73 1.42 8.73 -3.07
N CYS A 74 0.52 7.84 -2.59
CA CYS A 74 -0.73 7.44 -3.25
C CYS A 74 -1.86 7.36 -2.21
N ALA A 75 -2.14 8.49 -1.56
CA ALA A 75 -2.82 8.57 -0.27
C ALA A 75 -4.31 8.19 -0.27
N ALA A 76 -5.02 8.34 -1.40
CA ALA A 76 -6.47 8.11 -1.39
C ALA A 76 -6.87 6.63 -1.20
N PRO A 77 -7.89 6.36 -0.40
CA PRO A 77 -8.90 7.29 0.11
C PRO A 77 -8.52 8.05 1.40
N GLY A 78 -7.42 7.73 2.10
CA GLY A 78 -6.95 8.45 3.27
C GLY A 78 -6.70 7.61 4.53
N GLY A 79 -7.13 6.35 4.57
CA GLY A 79 -7.01 5.52 5.77
C GLY A 79 -5.56 5.40 6.28
N LYS A 80 -4.58 5.12 5.41
CA LYS A 80 -3.16 5.05 5.79
C LYS A 80 -2.62 6.43 6.20
N THR A 81 -3.09 7.50 5.54
CA THR A 81 -2.78 8.88 5.93
C THR A 81 -3.26 9.19 7.35
N LEU A 82 -4.47 8.74 7.75
CA LEU A 82 -4.98 8.90 9.11
C LEU A 82 -4.08 8.20 10.14
N VAL A 83 -3.63 6.99 9.85
CA VAL A 83 -2.69 6.25 10.71
C VAL A 83 -1.36 6.99 10.85
N LEU A 84 -0.79 7.52 9.75
CA LEU A 84 0.44 8.31 9.80
C LEU A 84 0.23 9.61 10.58
N ALA A 85 -0.88 10.31 10.35
CA ALA A 85 -1.21 11.55 11.03
C ALA A 85 -1.37 11.35 12.55
N SER A 86 -2.06 10.30 13.00
CA SER A 86 -2.19 10.02 14.42
C SER A 86 -0.85 9.68 15.09
N ARG A 87 0.04 8.96 14.38
CA ARG A 87 1.38 8.63 14.88
C ARG A 87 2.32 9.83 14.97
N MET A 88 2.12 10.86 14.15
CA MET A 88 2.92 12.09 14.24
C MET A 88 2.41 13.07 15.29
N ALA A 89 1.34 12.77 16.02
CA ALA A 89 0.76 13.67 17.02
C ALA A 89 1.79 14.13 18.07
N ASP A 90 2.61 13.19 18.55
CA ASP A 90 3.65 13.44 19.54
C ASP A 90 5.01 13.85 18.92
N LEU A 91 5.05 14.11 17.61
CA LEU A 91 6.24 14.51 16.84
C LEU A 91 6.03 15.89 16.20
N PRO A 92 6.15 17.00 16.96
CA PRO A 92 5.79 18.34 16.47
C PRO A 92 6.63 18.82 15.27
N GLY A 93 7.84 18.30 15.09
CA GLY A 93 8.74 18.63 13.98
C GLY A 93 8.40 17.92 12.66
N VAL A 94 7.39 17.01 12.64
CA VAL A 94 7.02 16.23 11.45
C VAL A 94 5.89 16.90 10.68
N ALA A 95 6.06 17.02 9.35
CA ALA A 95 5.01 17.46 8.42
C ALA A 95 4.67 16.31 7.44
N LEU A 96 3.37 16.03 7.27
CA LEU A 96 2.87 14.98 6.37
C LEU A 96 2.34 15.58 5.08
N THR A 97 2.75 15.03 3.95
CA THR A 97 2.16 15.32 2.64
C THR A 97 1.40 14.10 2.14
N ALA A 98 0.10 14.24 1.95
CA ALA A 98 -0.78 13.24 1.37
C ALA A 98 -0.99 13.56 -0.12
N ASN A 99 -0.34 12.79 -1.00
CA ASN A 99 -0.39 13.02 -2.44
C ASN A 99 -1.33 12.04 -3.14
N GLU A 100 -2.21 12.56 -3.99
CA GLU A 100 -3.07 11.74 -4.86
C GLU A 100 -3.23 12.42 -6.23
N LEU A 101 -2.78 11.74 -7.27
CA LEU A 101 -2.78 12.27 -8.65
C LEU A 101 -4.20 12.52 -9.19
N SER A 102 -5.13 11.57 -8.95
CA SER A 102 -6.51 11.68 -9.40
C SER A 102 -7.26 12.78 -8.64
N ALA A 103 -7.78 13.77 -9.38
CA ALA A 103 -8.55 14.87 -8.78
C ALA A 103 -9.82 14.37 -8.04
N GLU A 104 -10.47 13.33 -8.56
CA GLU A 104 -11.65 12.73 -7.92
C GLU A 104 -11.27 12.02 -6.62
N ARG A 105 -10.25 11.17 -6.65
CA ARG A 105 -9.78 10.46 -5.44
C ARG A 105 -9.22 11.44 -4.41
N ARG A 106 -8.57 12.53 -4.86
CA ARG A 106 -8.06 13.59 -3.97
C ARG A 106 -9.19 14.37 -3.27
N ARG A 107 -10.36 14.55 -3.91
CA ARG A 107 -11.55 15.10 -3.23
C ARG A 107 -12.02 14.19 -2.10
N ARG A 108 -12.05 12.86 -2.35
CA ARG A 108 -12.39 11.87 -1.31
C ARG A 108 -11.38 11.89 -0.17
N LEU A 109 -10.08 11.91 -0.48
CA LEU A 109 -9.00 12.04 0.50
C LEU A 109 -9.23 13.27 1.40
N LYS A 110 -9.47 14.45 0.82
CA LYS A 110 -9.73 15.67 1.58
C LYS A 110 -10.93 15.53 2.53
N ALA A 111 -12.03 14.96 2.05
CA ALA A 111 -13.22 14.72 2.88
C ALA A 111 -12.89 13.80 4.07
N VAL A 112 -12.20 12.67 3.82
CA VAL A 112 -11.79 11.75 4.88
C VAL A 112 -10.91 12.45 5.93
N LEU A 113 -9.91 13.23 5.52
CA LEU A 113 -9.06 13.95 6.47
C LEU A 113 -9.84 14.99 7.28
N THR A 114 -10.75 15.74 6.63
CA THR A 114 -11.60 16.72 7.30
C THR A 114 -12.55 16.08 8.31
N ASP A 115 -13.12 14.92 7.98
CA ASP A 115 -14.12 14.25 8.81
C ASP A 115 -13.52 13.50 10.02
N HIS A 116 -12.23 13.15 9.96
CA HIS A 116 -11.62 12.26 10.94
C HIS A 116 -10.44 12.85 11.71
N LEU A 117 -9.68 13.81 11.16
CA LEU A 117 -8.54 14.41 11.87
C LEU A 117 -8.99 15.59 12.76
N PRO A 118 -8.44 15.69 13.97
CA PRO A 118 -8.56 16.91 14.75
C PRO A 118 -7.85 18.08 14.05
N PRO A 119 -8.31 19.34 14.27
CA PRO A 119 -7.82 20.51 13.51
C PRO A 119 -6.31 20.75 13.59
N ASP A 120 -5.70 20.48 14.72
CA ASP A 120 -4.26 20.63 14.96
C ASP A 120 -3.44 19.63 14.13
N LEU A 121 -3.88 18.38 14.05
CA LEU A 121 -3.26 17.38 13.17
C LEU A 121 -3.54 17.66 11.70
N ALA A 122 -4.76 18.05 11.35
CA ALA A 122 -5.14 18.40 9.98
C ALA A 122 -4.29 19.56 9.43
N ALA A 123 -3.96 20.55 10.25
CA ALA A 123 -3.10 21.68 9.88
C ALA A 123 -1.66 21.25 9.48
N ARG A 124 -1.21 20.08 9.90
CA ARG A 124 0.11 19.51 9.60
C ARG A 124 0.09 18.54 8.42
N VAL A 125 -1.08 18.34 7.77
CA VAL A 125 -1.24 17.46 6.61
C VAL A 125 -1.53 18.27 5.36
N ALA A 126 -0.57 18.35 4.46
CA ALA A 126 -0.74 19.00 3.15
C ALA A 126 -1.27 18.00 2.11
N VAL A 127 -2.41 18.32 1.45
CA VAL A 127 -2.93 17.49 0.35
C VAL A 127 -2.46 18.03 -0.99
N THR A 128 -1.76 17.20 -1.75
CA THR A 128 -1.16 17.55 -3.06
C THR A 128 -1.65 16.64 -4.19
N GLY A 129 -1.32 16.98 -5.44
CA GLY A 129 -1.77 16.25 -6.62
C GLY A 129 -0.71 16.14 -7.71
N PHE A 130 0.56 16.01 -7.34
CA PHE A 130 1.63 15.84 -8.33
C PHE A 130 1.76 14.38 -8.79
N ASP A 131 2.32 14.19 -9.98
CA ASP A 131 2.73 12.87 -10.45
C ASP A 131 3.98 12.43 -9.67
N ALA A 132 3.80 11.46 -8.75
CA ALA A 132 4.87 10.96 -7.91
C ALA A 132 5.98 10.28 -8.74
N ALA A 133 5.66 9.67 -9.89
CA ALA A 133 6.66 9.06 -10.76
C ALA A 133 7.56 10.11 -11.45
N ALA A 134 7.00 11.27 -11.79
CA ALA A 134 7.73 12.37 -12.44
C ALA A 134 8.44 13.31 -11.45
N ARG A 135 8.04 13.29 -10.16
CA ARG A 135 8.52 14.24 -9.15
C ARG A 135 10.02 14.17 -8.93
N ALA A 136 10.62 12.97 -8.98
CA ALA A 136 12.05 12.76 -8.78
C ALA A 136 12.96 13.45 -9.85
N GLY A 137 12.40 13.90 -10.97
CA GLY A 137 13.09 14.73 -11.94
C GLY A 137 13.31 16.18 -11.48
N ARG A 138 12.52 16.64 -10.50
CA ARG A 138 12.55 18.02 -10.00
C ARG A 138 13.02 18.13 -8.55
N GLU A 139 12.91 17.06 -7.78
CA GLU A 139 13.23 17.02 -6.36
C GLU A 139 13.89 15.68 -6.04
N ARG A 140 14.98 15.69 -5.31
CA ARG A 140 15.68 14.48 -4.84
C ARG A 140 16.07 14.67 -3.40
N ASP A 141 16.23 13.56 -2.68
CA ASP A 141 16.75 13.57 -1.30
C ASP A 141 16.02 14.58 -0.39
N ALA A 142 14.69 14.62 -0.50
CA ALA A 142 13.86 15.65 0.13
C ALA A 142 12.94 15.13 1.25
N TRP A 143 12.83 13.82 1.40
CA TRP A 143 11.87 13.17 2.30
C TRP A 143 12.59 12.21 3.24
N GLU A 144 12.32 12.33 4.53
CA GLU A 144 12.85 11.44 5.57
C GLU A 144 12.14 10.09 5.57
N ALA A 145 10.83 10.08 5.30
CA ALA A 145 10.04 8.86 5.24
C ALA A 145 9.00 8.90 4.11
N ILE A 146 8.79 7.79 3.42
CA ILE A 146 7.81 7.68 2.34
C ILE A 146 7.00 6.41 2.50
N LEU A 147 5.66 6.54 2.50
CA LEU A 147 4.73 5.45 2.28
C LEU A 147 4.33 5.45 0.80
N LEU A 148 4.54 4.36 0.11
CA LEU A 148 4.06 4.12 -1.25
C LEU A 148 3.10 2.94 -1.25
N ASP A 149 1.82 3.20 -0.94
CA ASP A 149 0.73 2.24 -1.14
C ASP A 149 0.30 2.30 -2.61
N ALA A 150 0.93 1.47 -3.42
CA ALA A 150 0.88 1.64 -4.87
C ALA A 150 -0.44 1.12 -5.48
N PRO A 151 -0.97 1.79 -6.52
CA PRO A 151 -2.10 1.24 -7.28
C PRO A 151 -1.75 -0.14 -7.83
N CYS A 152 -2.63 -1.11 -7.60
CA CYS A 152 -2.39 -2.53 -7.88
C CYS A 152 -3.61 -3.23 -8.49
N SER A 153 -3.48 -4.52 -8.80
CA SER A 153 -4.55 -5.35 -9.38
C SER A 153 -5.75 -5.52 -8.46
N SER A 154 -5.54 -5.53 -7.13
CA SER A 154 -6.60 -5.61 -6.11
C SER A 154 -7.54 -6.80 -6.30
N GLU A 155 -7.03 -8.02 -6.18
CA GLU A 155 -7.77 -9.26 -6.51
C GLU A 155 -9.06 -9.42 -5.73
N ARG A 156 -9.10 -9.01 -4.46
CA ARG A 156 -10.36 -8.97 -3.67
C ARG A 156 -11.42 -8.12 -4.37
N HIS A 157 -11.03 -6.95 -4.87
CA HIS A 157 -11.95 -6.05 -5.55
C HIS A 157 -12.36 -6.58 -6.93
N VAL A 158 -11.46 -7.27 -7.62
CA VAL A 158 -11.74 -7.94 -8.90
C VAL A 158 -12.78 -9.03 -8.70
N LEU A 159 -12.64 -9.89 -7.69
CA LEU A 159 -13.60 -10.97 -7.37
C LEU A 159 -14.98 -10.41 -6.98
N ALA A 160 -15.00 -9.32 -6.21
CA ALA A 160 -16.24 -8.70 -5.75
C ALA A 160 -17.04 -7.94 -6.84
N SER A 161 -16.45 -7.70 -8.03
CA SER A 161 -17.06 -6.85 -9.06
C SER A 161 -16.99 -7.47 -10.45
N PRO A 162 -18.14 -7.84 -11.07
CA PRO A 162 -18.18 -8.31 -12.44
C PRO A 162 -17.55 -7.33 -13.45
N ALA A 163 -17.68 -6.02 -13.23
CA ALA A 163 -17.08 -5.01 -14.08
C ALA A 163 -15.54 -5.01 -14.01
N HIS A 164 -14.97 -5.17 -12.82
CA HIS A 164 -13.52 -5.28 -12.64
C HIS A 164 -13.00 -6.63 -13.14
N MET A 165 -13.76 -7.71 -12.96
CA MET A 165 -13.43 -9.02 -13.49
C MET A 165 -13.37 -9.00 -15.03
N ALA A 166 -14.27 -8.31 -15.70
CA ALA A 166 -14.26 -8.15 -17.15
C ALA A 166 -13.03 -7.38 -17.68
N LEU A 167 -12.43 -6.54 -16.85
CA LEU A 167 -11.22 -5.77 -17.18
C LEU A 167 -9.93 -6.46 -16.75
N TRP A 168 -10.03 -7.56 -16.00
CA TRP A 168 -8.85 -8.26 -15.53
C TRP A 168 -8.13 -8.99 -16.66
N SER A 169 -6.82 -8.93 -16.68
CA SER A 169 -5.95 -9.69 -17.58
C SER A 169 -4.52 -9.72 -17.03
N GLU A 170 -3.73 -10.70 -17.41
CA GLU A 170 -2.30 -10.74 -17.09
C GLU A 170 -1.53 -9.54 -17.66
N ALA A 171 -1.95 -9.01 -18.81
CA ALA A 171 -1.36 -7.80 -19.38
C ALA A 171 -1.59 -6.59 -18.45
N ARG A 172 -2.78 -6.49 -17.82
CA ARG A 172 -3.08 -5.46 -16.83
C ARG A 172 -2.18 -5.59 -15.60
N VAL A 173 -1.96 -6.80 -15.09
CA VAL A 173 -1.04 -7.06 -13.97
C VAL A 173 0.38 -6.59 -14.32
N ARG A 174 0.90 -6.96 -15.51
CA ARG A 174 2.22 -6.51 -15.98
C ARG A 174 2.32 -4.99 -16.12
N ASN A 175 1.29 -4.33 -16.64
CA ASN A 175 1.25 -2.88 -16.78
C ASN A 175 1.22 -2.16 -15.42
N LEU A 176 0.49 -2.72 -14.44
CA LEU A 176 0.49 -2.22 -13.06
C LEU A 176 1.86 -2.39 -12.42
N ALA A 177 2.51 -3.54 -12.56
CA ALA A 177 3.86 -3.77 -12.07
C ALA A 177 4.88 -2.81 -12.69
N ALA A 178 4.76 -2.47 -13.98
CA ALA A 178 5.60 -1.47 -14.62
C ALA A 178 5.37 -0.07 -14.05
N ARG A 179 4.11 0.32 -13.79
CA ARG A 179 3.77 1.60 -13.14
C ARG A 179 4.25 1.67 -11.70
N GLN A 180 4.07 0.60 -10.94
CA GLN A 180 4.56 0.47 -9.56
C GLN A 180 6.07 0.61 -9.50
N TRP A 181 6.79 0.01 -10.46
CA TRP A 181 8.23 0.20 -10.58
C TRP A 181 8.61 1.67 -10.80
N SER A 182 7.91 2.38 -11.67
CA SER A 182 8.17 3.79 -11.91
C SER A 182 7.97 4.62 -10.64
N LEU A 183 6.88 4.35 -9.90
CA LEU A 183 6.59 5.00 -8.62
C LEU A 183 7.63 4.66 -7.55
N LEU A 184 7.99 3.38 -7.40
CA LEU A 184 8.96 2.93 -6.40
C LEU A 184 10.36 3.49 -6.66
N SER A 185 10.80 3.47 -7.93
CA SER A 185 12.07 4.07 -8.33
C SER A 185 12.11 5.57 -8.07
N ALA A 186 11.03 6.30 -8.36
CA ALA A 186 10.93 7.72 -8.08
C ALA A 186 10.90 8.00 -6.56
N ALA A 187 10.10 7.26 -5.79
CA ALA A 187 10.05 7.38 -4.34
C ALA A 187 11.43 7.15 -3.70
N PHE A 188 12.19 6.17 -4.19
CA PHE A 188 13.56 5.93 -3.73
C PHE A 188 14.51 7.10 -4.03
N LEU A 189 14.35 7.79 -5.16
CA LEU A 189 15.13 8.99 -5.49
C LEU A 189 14.71 10.21 -4.66
N LEU A 190 13.43 10.32 -4.31
CA LEU A 190 12.91 11.37 -3.42
C LEU A 190 13.37 11.21 -1.97
N LEU A 191 13.65 9.97 -1.54
CA LEU A 191 14.05 9.64 -0.19
C LEU A 191 15.46 10.15 0.09
N LYS A 192 15.68 10.76 1.25
CA LYS A 192 17.02 11.16 1.72
C LYS A 192 17.89 9.95 2.03
N PRO A 193 19.24 10.06 1.95
CA PRO A 193 20.12 9.10 2.60
C PRO A 193 19.76 8.95 4.09
N GLY A 194 19.72 7.72 4.60
CA GLY A 194 19.24 7.40 5.95
C GLY A 194 17.71 7.30 6.07
N GLY A 195 16.95 7.80 5.10
CA GLY A 195 15.49 7.76 5.12
C GLY A 195 14.92 6.36 4.85
N THR A 196 13.65 6.17 5.23
CA THR A 196 12.94 4.89 5.09
C THR A 196 11.73 5.01 4.16
N LEU A 197 11.56 4.01 3.31
CA LEU A 197 10.43 3.85 2.41
C LEU A 197 9.71 2.54 2.74
N VAL A 198 8.39 2.60 2.88
CA VAL A 198 7.53 1.42 2.87
C VAL A 198 6.79 1.36 1.55
N TYR A 199 6.96 0.26 0.84
CA TYR A 199 6.20 -0.09 -0.35
C TYR A 199 5.13 -1.11 0.01
N SER A 200 3.89 -0.86 -0.37
CA SER A 200 2.79 -1.79 -0.16
C SER A 200 1.87 -1.90 -1.38
N THR A 201 1.23 -3.06 -1.52
CA THR A 201 0.17 -3.33 -2.48
C THR A 201 -0.87 -4.25 -1.86
N CYS A 202 -2.11 -4.17 -2.33
CA CYS A 202 -3.14 -5.17 -2.01
C CYS A 202 -3.24 -6.27 -3.09
N ALA A 203 -2.12 -6.60 -3.75
CA ALA A 203 -2.05 -7.60 -4.82
C ALA A 203 -1.56 -8.96 -4.31
N LEU A 204 -2.15 -10.02 -4.85
CA LEU A 204 -1.65 -11.38 -4.72
C LEU A 204 -0.48 -11.68 -5.66
N SER A 205 -0.37 -10.92 -6.75
CA SER A 205 0.57 -11.18 -7.84
C SER A 205 2.03 -10.95 -7.41
N PRO A 206 2.90 -11.97 -7.49
CA PRO A 206 4.33 -11.80 -7.18
C PRO A 206 5.02 -10.75 -8.05
N GLU A 207 4.54 -10.53 -9.29
CA GLU A 207 5.09 -9.52 -10.20
C GLU A 207 4.88 -8.10 -9.67
N GLU A 208 3.80 -7.85 -8.91
CA GLU A 208 3.50 -6.55 -8.30
C GLU A 208 4.17 -6.37 -6.94
N ASN A 209 4.64 -7.46 -6.32
CA ASN A 209 5.23 -7.53 -5.00
C ASN A 209 6.77 -7.67 -5.08
N ASP A 210 7.34 -8.83 -4.79
CA ASP A 210 8.78 -9.08 -4.85
C ASP A 210 9.37 -8.83 -6.26
N GLY A 211 8.57 -9.00 -7.31
CA GLY A 211 8.97 -8.68 -8.69
C GLY A 211 9.31 -7.20 -8.89
N VAL A 212 8.54 -6.29 -8.29
CA VAL A 212 8.82 -4.85 -8.33
C VAL A 212 9.99 -4.49 -7.42
N THR A 213 10.01 -5.00 -6.19
CA THR A 213 11.06 -4.68 -5.21
C THR A 213 12.44 -5.23 -5.61
N SER A 214 12.50 -6.40 -6.29
CA SER A 214 13.76 -6.94 -6.82
C SER A 214 14.46 -6.01 -7.80
N ARG A 215 13.70 -5.20 -8.54
CA ARG A 215 14.25 -4.21 -9.47
C ARG A 215 14.98 -3.07 -8.76
N LEU A 216 14.63 -2.79 -7.49
CA LEU A 216 15.38 -1.83 -6.68
C LEU A 216 16.81 -2.34 -6.42
N VAL A 217 16.95 -3.61 -6.06
CA VAL A 217 18.27 -4.26 -5.88
C VAL A 217 19.07 -4.18 -7.17
N SER A 218 18.46 -4.57 -8.29
CA SER A 218 19.13 -4.56 -9.60
C SER A 218 19.60 -3.18 -10.02
N LYS A 219 18.83 -2.12 -9.70
CA LYS A 219 19.14 -0.75 -10.15
C LYS A 219 20.04 0.00 -9.17
N TYR A 220 19.83 -0.16 -7.87
CA TYR A 220 20.48 0.69 -6.85
C TYR A 220 21.51 -0.06 -6.00
N GLY A 221 21.52 -1.40 -6.06
CA GLY A 221 22.49 -2.24 -5.35
C GLY A 221 22.50 -2.01 -3.85
N GLY A 222 23.67 -1.90 -3.26
CA GLY A 222 23.85 -1.69 -1.82
C GLY A 222 23.28 -0.37 -1.27
N ARG A 223 22.81 0.55 -2.11
CA ARG A 223 22.14 1.78 -1.66
C ARG A 223 20.71 1.53 -1.17
N ALA A 224 20.12 0.40 -1.49
CA ALA A 224 18.78 0.01 -1.05
C ALA A 224 18.91 -1.15 -0.05
N LEU A 225 18.85 -0.85 1.24
CA LEU A 225 18.92 -1.84 2.30
C LEU A 225 17.50 -2.27 2.68
N PHE A 226 17.17 -3.54 2.44
CA PHE A 226 15.87 -4.09 2.85
C PHE A 226 15.90 -4.43 4.34
N GLU A 227 14.98 -3.86 5.09
CA GLU A 227 14.85 -4.06 6.52
C GLU A 227 13.70 -5.01 6.81
N PRO A 228 13.96 -6.18 7.42
CA PRO A 228 12.90 -7.12 7.73
C PRO A 228 11.94 -6.53 8.77
N VAL A 229 10.66 -6.74 8.57
CA VAL A 229 9.67 -6.57 9.64
C VAL A 229 9.90 -7.67 10.66
N THR A 230 10.03 -7.31 11.92
CA THR A 230 10.26 -8.26 13.01
C THR A 230 8.98 -8.52 13.80
N ASP A 231 8.90 -9.70 14.42
CA ASP A 231 7.75 -10.06 15.26
C ASP A 231 7.59 -9.14 16.48
N ARG A 232 8.67 -8.41 16.86
CA ARG A 232 8.62 -7.39 17.93
C ARG A 232 7.85 -6.12 17.54
N GLU A 233 7.67 -5.90 16.24
CA GLU A 233 6.93 -4.74 15.70
C GLU A 233 5.43 -5.04 15.56
N THR A 234 5.01 -6.28 15.84
CA THR A 234 3.62 -6.73 15.78
C THR A 234 3.11 -7.08 17.17
N GLY A 235 1.80 -6.89 17.36
CA GLY A 235 1.07 -7.27 18.56
C GLY A 235 0.12 -8.45 18.31
N PRO A 236 -0.54 -8.95 19.36
CA PRO A 236 -1.46 -10.08 19.24
C PRO A 236 -2.70 -9.82 18.39
N GLU A 237 -3.05 -8.56 18.21
CA GLU A 237 -4.18 -8.10 17.39
C GLU A 237 -3.82 -7.90 15.91
N ASP A 238 -2.53 -7.94 15.57
CA ASP A 238 -2.09 -7.78 14.20
C ASP A 238 -2.35 -9.06 13.39
N PRO A 239 -2.71 -8.94 12.11
CA PRO A 239 -2.91 -10.11 11.27
C PRO A 239 -1.60 -10.89 11.09
N PRO A 240 -1.64 -12.22 11.13
CA PRO A 240 -0.48 -13.04 10.79
C PRO A 240 -0.06 -12.80 9.34
N PHE A 241 1.23 -12.96 9.07
CA PHE A 241 1.83 -12.75 7.75
C PHE A 241 2.82 -13.86 7.40
N GLU A 242 3.07 -14.00 6.13
CA GLU A 242 4.11 -14.86 5.57
C GLU A 242 5.30 -14.01 5.14
N ARG A 243 6.53 -14.52 5.33
CA ARG A 243 7.74 -13.86 4.86
C ARG A 243 7.92 -14.12 3.37
N THR A 244 8.25 -13.06 2.64
CA THR A 244 8.66 -13.15 1.25
C THR A 244 10.17 -12.87 1.12
N ARG A 245 10.69 -12.80 -0.08
CA ARG A 245 12.12 -12.52 -0.29
C ARG A 245 12.53 -11.13 0.25
N PHE A 246 11.66 -10.11 0.11
CA PHE A 246 11.99 -8.72 0.44
C PHE A 246 11.05 -8.10 1.48
N GLY A 247 9.98 -8.77 1.83
CA GLY A 247 8.99 -8.22 2.73
C GLY A 247 8.13 -9.29 3.41
N ILE A 248 6.89 -8.93 3.62
CA ILE A 248 5.86 -9.80 4.19
C ILE A 248 4.59 -9.75 3.35
N LEU A 249 3.79 -10.79 3.42
CA LEU A 249 2.50 -10.91 2.75
C LEU A 249 1.44 -11.37 3.75
N VAL A 250 0.45 -10.52 4.01
CA VAL A 250 -0.77 -10.86 4.75
C VAL A 250 -1.76 -11.46 3.76
N LEU A 251 -2.21 -12.69 4.01
CA LEU A 251 -3.15 -13.41 3.15
C LEU A 251 -4.44 -13.71 3.92
N PRO A 252 -5.61 -13.42 3.32
CA PRO A 252 -6.89 -13.45 4.05
C PRO A 252 -7.32 -14.84 4.53
N ASP A 253 -6.87 -15.92 3.90
CA ASP A 253 -7.18 -17.30 4.32
C ASP A 253 -6.57 -17.68 5.67
N VAL A 254 -5.42 -17.10 6.05
CA VAL A 254 -4.78 -17.30 7.36
C VAL A 254 -4.96 -16.10 8.29
N ALA A 255 -5.24 -14.92 7.74
CA ALA A 255 -5.35 -13.66 8.47
C ALA A 255 -6.82 -13.28 8.79
N ARG A 256 -7.72 -14.26 8.95
CA ARG A 256 -9.14 -14.06 9.32
C ARG A 256 -9.88 -13.10 8.38
N GLY A 257 -9.46 -13.01 7.12
CA GLY A 257 -10.04 -12.10 6.13
C GLY A 257 -9.27 -10.78 5.94
N ALA A 258 -8.24 -10.47 6.74
CA ALA A 258 -7.40 -9.28 6.52
C ALA A 258 -6.56 -9.38 5.24
N GLY A 259 -6.39 -8.29 4.52
CA GLY A 259 -5.60 -8.22 3.28
C GLY A 259 -6.38 -8.66 2.03
N PRO A 260 -5.70 -9.06 0.94
CA PRO A 260 -4.24 -9.26 0.87
C PRO A 260 -3.47 -7.95 1.04
N MET A 261 -2.25 -8.04 1.59
CA MET A 261 -1.37 -6.87 1.71
C MET A 261 0.10 -7.32 1.70
N TYR A 262 0.82 -6.91 0.67
CA TYR A 262 2.28 -7.00 0.64
C TYR A 262 2.89 -5.75 1.25
N ILE A 263 3.93 -5.91 2.06
CA ILE A 263 4.62 -4.81 2.72
C ILE A 263 6.13 -5.08 2.67
N CYS A 264 6.87 -4.12 2.15
CA CYS A 264 8.33 -4.17 2.09
C CYS A 264 8.90 -2.85 2.61
N ARG A 265 9.91 -2.91 3.48
CA ARG A 265 10.59 -1.75 4.05
C ARG A 265 12.01 -1.64 3.51
N VAL A 266 12.36 -0.46 3.03
CA VAL A 266 13.66 -0.17 2.43
C VAL A 266 14.24 1.09 3.06
N ARG A 267 15.49 1.02 3.50
CA ARG A 267 16.26 2.20 3.90
C ARG A 267 17.24 2.58 2.78
N LYS A 268 17.34 3.86 2.49
CA LYS A 268 18.34 4.40 1.57
C LYS A 268 19.66 4.62 2.30
N VAL A 269 20.72 4.02 1.79
CA VAL A 269 22.10 4.18 2.30
C VAL A 269 22.89 5.13 1.40
#